data_b00900515591f9ab6a794b100c81b6ee
#
_entry.id   b00900515591f9ab6a794b100c81b6ee
#
_cell.length_a   1.000
_cell.length_b   1.000
_cell.length_c   1.000
_cell.angle_alpha   90.00
_cell.angle_beta   90.00
_cell.angle_gamma   90.00
#
_symmetry.space_group_name_H-M   'P 1'
#
loop_
_entity.id
_entity.type
_entity.pdbx_description
1 polymer ?
#
loop_
_entity_poly.entity_id
_entity_poly.type
_entity_poly.pdbx_seq_one_letter_code
_entity_poly.pdbx_strand_id
1 'polypeptide(L)'
;MLTRFNSILIFKIVRSCVPFLILGPVIFFSCEEAKYELDNPNDPENMDLDPPALFFHPPEINTTMDSSFSVELYGLKLKPAAAAHLDVRYDWGSVQIDSVVADTFFQSENDPVQIVIDEQGILDIFIYLLPDTESDENEGGTWPLATIYMHPVSTGESELLFGENTRLRDANNDSVRIKSFGSGFINVE
;
A
#
# COMPACT_ATOMS: atom_id res chain seq x y z
N MET A 1 65.99 -58.02 0.88
CA MET A 1 66.26 -56.56 0.69
C MET A 1 64.93 -55.88 0.77
N LEU A 2 64.57 -55.39 1.94
CA LEU A 2 63.24 -54.82 2.26
C LEU A 2 63.27 -53.28 2.11
N THR A 3 62.50 -52.77 1.21
CA THR A 3 62.27 -51.36 1.05
C THR A 3 61.18 -50.86 1.98
N ARG A 4 61.55 -50.10 2.97
CA ARG A 4 60.63 -49.34 3.83
C ARG A 4 59.99 -48.22 3.04
N PHE A 5 58.71 -48.33 2.74
CA PHE A 5 57.91 -47.23 2.18
C PHE A 5 57.46 -46.27 3.28
N ASN A 6 57.73 -45.01 3.09
CA ASN A 6 57.56 -43.92 4.05
C ASN A 6 56.09 -43.69 4.48
N SER A 7 55.78 -44.08 5.69
CA SER A 7 54.50 -43.77 6.35
C SER A 7 54.35 -42.28 6.79
N ILE A 8 55.39 -41.45 6.55
CA ILE A 8 55.42 -40.05 7.00
C ILE A 8 54.68 -39.12 6.03
N LEU A 9 54.53 -39.52 4.74
CA LEU A 9 53.92 -38.65 3.72
C LEU A 9 52.39 -38.65 3.81
N ILE A 10 51.77 -39.74 4.23
CA ILE A 10 50.31 -39.86 4.34
C ILE A 10 49.77 -39.07 5.54
N PHE A 11 50.53 -38.98 6.64
CA PHE A 11 50.10 -38.20 7.81
C PHE A 11 50.11 -36.70 7.62
N LYS A 12 50.97 -36.17 6.72
CA LYS A 12 50.99 -34.74 6.43
C LYS A 12 49.87 -34.26 5.52
N ILE A 13 49.34 -35.11 4.64
CA ILE A 13 48.23 -34.76 3.75
C ILE A 13 46.90 -34.74 4.50
N VAL A 14 46.68 -35.68 5.45
CA VAL A 14 45.44 -35.75 6.24
C VAL A 14 45.35 -34.56 7.22
N ARG A 15 46.47 -34.04 7.71
CA ARG A 15 46.52 -32.94 8.70
C ARG A 15 46.28 -31.57 8.07
N SER A 16 46.44 -31.43 6.74
CA SER A 16 46.21 -30.17 5.99
C SER A 16 44.79 -30.01 5.49
N CYS A 17 44.02 -31.12 5.32
CA CYS A 17 42.66 -31.05 4.83
C CYS A 17 41.56 -30.92 5.91
N VAL A 18 41.89 -31.23 7.18
CA VAL A 18 40.92 -31.18 8.30
C VAL A 18 40.47 -29.76 8.66
N PRO A 19 41.34 -28.70 8.65
CA PRO A 19 40.86 -27.35 8.95
C PRO A 19 39.97 -26.73 7.84
N PHE A 20 40.04 -27.23 6.60
CA PHE A 20 39.25 -26.68 5.50
C PHE A 20 37.82 -27.26 5.47
N LEU A 21 37.61 -28.44 6.05
CA LEU A 21 36.31 -29.08 6.08
C LEU A 21 35.41 -28.56 7.21
N ILE A 22 36.00 -27.92 8.23
CA ILE A 22 35.26 -27.35 9.38
C ILE A 22 34.84 -25.91 9.12
N LEU A 23 35.46 -25.19 8.18
CA LEU A 23 35.09 -23.80 7.81
C LEU A 23 34.00 -23.75 6.72
N GLY A 24 33.77 -24.83 5.99
CA GLY A 24 32.80 -24.89 4.89
C GLY A 24 31.32 -24.79 5.32
N PRO A 25 30.87 -25.39 6.41
CA PRO A 25 29.46 -25.33 6.79
C PRO A 25 29.06 -24.06 7.54
N VAL A 26 29.99 -23.22 8.00
CA VAL A 26 29.66 -22.00 8.77
C VAL A 26 29.20 -20.85 7.87
N ILE A 27 29.49 -20.91 6.57
CA ILE A 27 29.16 -19.82 5.62
C ILE A 27 27.70 -19.91 5.10
N PHE A 28 27.01 -21.05 5.30
CA PHE A 28 25.65 -21.26 4.76
C PHE A 28 24.50 -20.97 5.75
N PHE A 29 24.78 -20.55 6.98
CA PHE A 29 23.75 -20.25 7.97
C PHE A 29 23.59 -18.75 8.27
N SER A 30 24.11 -17.87 7.44
CA SER A 30 23.91 -16.43 7.60
C SER A 30 23.03 -15.85 6.49
N CYS A 31 21.93 -16.53 6.15
CA CYS A 31 20.75 -15.84 5.68
C CYS A 31 19.77 -15.79 6.87
N GLU A 32 20.00 -14.88 7.80
CA GLU A 32 18.89 -14.28 8.51
C GLU A 32 18.05 -13.61 7.43
N GLU A 33 16.80 -14.05 7.29
CA GLU A 33 15.79 -13.24 6.61
C GLU A 33 15.90 -11.86 7.22
N ALA A 34 16.22 -10.87 6.38
CA ALA A 34 16.16 -9.49 6.80
C ALA A 34 14.71 -9.27 7.26
N LYS A 35 14.48 -9.26 8.55
CA LYS A 35 13.27 -8.69 9.13
C LYS A 35 13.34 -7.21 8.81
N TYR A 36 12.76 -6.86 7.69
CA TYR A 36 12.40 -5.47 7.44
C TYR A 36 11.27 -5.13 8.44
N GLU A 37 11.66 -4.79 9.65
CA GLU A 37 10.87 -3.89 10.47
C GLU A 37 10.97 -2.50 9.83
N LEU A 38 10.45 -2.38 8.63
CA LEU A 38 10.05 -1.10 8.12
C LEU A 38 8.74 -0.83 8.84
N ASP A 39 8.75 0.18 9.68
CA ASP A 39 7.59 0.86 10.21
C ASP A 39 6.88 1.52 9.01
N ASN A 40 6.33 0.68 8.15
CA ASN A 40 5.61 1.07 6.96
C ASN A 40 4.14 1.16 7.36
N PRO A 41 3.57 2.38 7.44
CA PRO A 41 2.16 2.55 7.80
C PRO A 41 1.21 1.81 6.85
N ASN A 42 1.68 1.42 5.68
CA ASN A 42 0.96 0.63 4.69
C ASN A 42 1.24 -0.88 4.79
N ASP A 43 1.95 -1.33 5.83
CA ASP A 43 2.17 -2.75 6.07
C ASP A 43 0.86 -3.41 6.53
N PRO A 44 0.31 -4.38 5.76
CA PRO A 44 -0.92 -5.07 6.11
C PRO A 44 -0.87 -5.79 7.47
N GLU A 45 0.34 -6.12 7.97
CA GLU A 45 0.51 -6.81 9.26
C GLU A 45 0.41 -5.85 10.45
N ASN A 46 0.65 -4.54 10.21
CA ASN A 46 0.58 -3.49 11.24
C ASN A 46 -0.77 -2.72 11.22
N MET A 47 -1.59 -2.94 10.20
CA MET A 47 -2.91 -2.31 10.09
C MET A 47 -3.97 -3.23 10.68
N ASP A 48 -4.79 -2.71 11.60
CA ASP A 48 -5.97 -3.43 12.15
C ASP A 48 -7.13 -3.45 11.11
N LEU A 49 -6.80 -3.83 9.85
CA LEU A 49 -7.73 -3.91 8.74
C LEU A 49 -7.70 -5.30 8.11
N ASP A 50 -8.87 -5.90 7.90
CA ASP A 50 -9.01 -7.20 7.20
C ASP A 50 -9.04 -6.98 5.69
N PRO A 51 -7.96 -7.31 4.95
CA PRO A 51 -7.91 -7.11 3.51
C PRO A 51 -8.87 -8.05 2.73
N PRO A 52 -9.35 -7.64 1.56
CA PRO A 52 -9.16 -6.35 0.89
C PRO A 52 -9.87 -5.20 1.61
N ALA A 53 -9.18 -4.07 1.77
CA ALA A 53 -9.69 -2.93 2.54
C ALA A 53 -9.45 -1.60 1.82
N LEU A 54 -10.21 -0.57 2.21
CA LEU A 54 -9.93 0.83 1.87
C LEU A 54 -9.62 1.61 3.14
N PHE A 55 -8.71 2.58 3.05
CA PHE A 55 -8.34 3.43 4.18
C PHE A 55 -7.81 4.78 3.71
N PHE A 56 -7.71 5.72 4.65
CA PHE A 56 -7.11 7.05 4.44
C PHE A 56 -5.64 7.03 4.85
N HIS A 57 -4.78 7.62 4.01
CA HIS A 57 -3.36 7.76 4.31
C HIS A 57 -2.89 9.21 4.12
N PRO A 58 -2.23 9.81 5.13
CA PRO A 58 -2.02 9.28 6.48
C PRO A 58 -3.36 9.15 7.25
N PRO A 59 -3.45 8.22 8.22
CA PRO A 59 -4.68 8.03 8.98
C PRO A 59 -4.97 9.18 9.96
N GLU A 60 -3.97 9.96 10.29
CA GLU A 60 -4.08 11.15 11.14
C GLU A 60 -3.31 12.31 10.51
N ILE A 61 -3.98 13.46 10.42
CA ILE A 61 -3.45 14.70 9.85
C ILE A 61 -3.54 15.78 10.91
N ASN A 62 -2.39 16.35 11.28
CA ASN A 62 -2.31 17.53 12.14
C ASN A 62 -1.93 18.74 11.28
N THR A 63 -2.77 19.76 11.27
CA THR A 63 -2.60 20.92 10.39
C THR A 63 -3.00 22.22 11.12
N THR A 64 -2.76 23.35 10.47
CA THR A 64 -3.16 24.68 10.96
C THR A 64 -4.10 25.35 9.97
N MET A 65 -4.84 26.38 10.40
CA MET A 65 -5.85 27.09 9.59
C MET A 65 -5.32 27.64 8.24
N ASP A 66 -4.02 27.93 8.16
CA ASP A 66 -3.41 28.52 6.97
C ASP A 66 -2.74 27.50 6.04
N SER A 67 -2.86 26.21 6.33
CA SER A 67 -2.15 25.14 5.63
C SER A 67 -3.10 24.20 4.90
N SER A 68 -3.04 24.17 3.57
CA SER A 68 -3.66 23.09 2.79
C SER A 68 -2.90 21.79 2.99
N PHE A 69 -3.59 20.66 2.91
CA PHE A 69 -3.05 19.33 3.06
C PHE A 69 -3.67 18.36 2.05
N SER A 70 -3.16 17.15 1.99
CA SER A 70 -3.75 16.10 1.16
C SER A 70 -3.91 14.81 1.95
N VAL A 71 -4.87 14.01 1.54
CA VAL A 71 -5.11 12.66 2.02
C VAL A 71 -5.30 11.72 0.83
N GLU A 72 -4.64 10.58 0.88
CA GLU A 72 -4.78 9.53 -0.12
C GLU A 72 -5.87 8.54 0.30
N LEU A 73 -6.73 8.18 -0.64
CA LEU A 73 -7.63 7.04 -0.52
C LEU A 73 -6.88 5.80 -0.99
N TYR A 74 -6.54 4.92 -0.08
CA TYR A 74 -5.66 3.78 -0.33
C TYR A 74 -6.43 2.48 -0.35
N GLY A 75 -6.04 1.60 -1.28
CA GLY A 75 -6.52 0.23 -1.33
C GLY A 75 -5.49 -0.74 -0.79
N LEU A 76 -5.91 -1.67 0.07
CA LEU A 76 -5.09 -2.72 0.64
C LEU A 76 -5.43 -4.06 0.03
N LYS A 77 -4.48 -4.67 -0.71
CA LYS A 77 -4.63 -5.99 -1.36
C LYS A 77 -5.94 -6.12 -2.16
N LEU A 78 -6.27 -5.08 -2.91
CA LEU A 78 -7.44 -5.09 -3.80
C LEU A 78 -7.21 -6.04 -4.98
N LYS A 79 -8.29 -6.61 -5.48
CA LYS A 79 -8.31 -7.26 -6.80
C LYS A 79 -8.31 -6.20 -7.90
N PRO A 80 -7.94 -6.56 -9.14
CA PRO A 80 -8.08 -5.69 -10.29
C PRO A 80 -9.46 -5.06 -10.38
N ALA A 81 -9.51 -3.77 -10.74
CA ALA A 81 -10.75 -3.04 -10.93
C ALA A 81 -10.65 -2.08 -12.12
N ALA A 82 -11.74 -1.94 -12.85
CA ALA A 82 -11.89 -1.01 -13.97
C ALA A 82 -12.65 0.26 -13.59
N ALA A 83 -13.38 0.24 -12.47
CA ALA A 83 -14.14 1.39 -12.01
C ALA A 83 -14.22 1.45 -10.48
N ALA A 84 -14.30 2.67 -9.95
CA ALA A 84 -14.58 2.95 -8.56
C ALA A 84 -15.67 4.01 -8.41
N HIS A 85 -16.50 3.85 -7.39
CA HIS A 85 -17.28 4.88 -6.76
C HIS A 85 -16.82 4.96 -5.29
N LEU A 86 -16.14 6.03 -4.92
CA LEU A 86 -15.68 6.29 -3.56
C LEU A 86 -16.57 7.38 -2.97
N ASP A 87 -17.42 7.00 -2.01
CA ASP A 87 -18.28 7.90 -1.25
C ASP A 87 -17.52 8.25 0.05
N VAL A 88 -17.09 9.49 0.19
CA VAL A 88 -16.34 9.98 1.35
C VAL A 88 -17.19 10.95 2.14
N ARG A 89 -17.28 10.71 3.44
CA ARG A 89 -17.97 11.57 4.40
C ARG A 89 -16.93 12.39 5.17
N TYR A 90 -17.18 13.67 5.31
CA TYR A 90 -16.31 14.59 6.02
C TYR A 90 -17.11 15.73 6.66
N ASP A 91 -16.52 16.43 7.62
CA ASP A 91 -17.16 17.62 8.21
C ASP A 91 -16.89 18.87 7.36
N TRP A 92 -17.88 19.25 6.56
CA TRP A 92 -17.83 20.45 5.73
C TRP A 92 -17.64 21.74 6.51
N GLY A 93 -18.02 21.78 7.80
CA GLY A 93 -17.81 22.93 8.67
C GLY A 93 -16.37 23.05 9.18
N SER A 94 -15.57 22.01 9.06
CA SER A 94 -14.17 21.96 9.53
C SER A 94 -13.17 22.03 8.39
N VAL A 95 -13.47 21.38 7.27
CA VAL A 95 -12.57 21.29 6.11
C VAL A 95 -13.37 21.43 4.81
N GLN A 96 -12.73 21.91 3.75
CA GLN A 96 -13.28 21.97 2.40
C GLN A 96 -12.36 21.30 1.37
N ILE A 97 -12.96 20.78 0.30
CA ILE A 97 -12.26 20.10 -0.78
C ILE A 97 -11.80 21.12 -1.80
N ASP A 98 -10.49 21.12 -2.12
CA ASP A 98 -9.91 21.95 -3.18
C ASP A 98 -9.94 21.23 -4.53
N SER A 99 -9.49 19.98 -4.53
CA SER A 99 -9.45 19.14 -5.73
C SER A 99 -9.30 17.66 -5.37
N VAL A 100 -9.58 16.80 -6.34
CA VAL A 100 -9.35 15.36 -6.26
C VAL A 100 -8.65 14.91 -7.54
N VAL A 101 -7.67 14.04 -7.41
CA VAL A 101 -6.91 13.47 -8.53
C VAL A 101 -6.90 11.96 -8.40
N ALA A 102 -7.26 11.24 -9.49
CA ALA A 102 -7.09 9.80 -9.56
C ALA A 102 -5.59 9.43 -9.52
N ASP A 103 -5.25 8.33 -8.84
CA ASP A 103 -3.88 7.96 -8.57
C ASP A 103 -3.48 6.61 -9.21
N THR A 104 -2.31 6.12 -8.83
CA THR A 104 -1.60 5.00 -9.47
C THR A 104 -2.41 3.73 -9.63
N PHE A 105 -3.37 3.45 -8.75
CA PHE A 105 -4.25 2.29 -8.90
C PHE A 105 -5.06 2.32 -10.22
N PHE A 106 -5.40 3.50 -10.72
CA PHE A 106 -6.15 3.69 -11.96
C PHE A 106 -5.29 4.24 -13.11
N GLN A 107 -3.96 4.13 -13.03
CA GLN A 107 -3.09 4.48 -14.15
C GLN A 107 -3.11 3.38 -15.21
N SER A 108 -3.28 3.80 -16.46
CA SER A 108 -3.18 2.98 -17.67
C SER A 108 -2.52 3.80 -18.77
N GLU A 109 -2.43 3.28 -20.00
CA GLU A 109 -1.97 4.06 -21.18
C GLU A 109 -2.85 5.28 -21.46
N ASN A 110 -4.15 5.19 -21.12
CA ASN A 110 -5.10 6.29 -21.20
C ASN A 110 -5.36 6.84 -19.79
N ASP A 111 -5.44 8.17 -19.68
CA ASP A 111 -5.87 8.80 -18.44
C ASP A 111 -7.28 8.33 -18.06
N PRO A 112 -7.54 8.01 -16.78
CA PRO A 112 -8.87 7.60 -16.34
C PRO A 112 -9.86 8.75 -16.47
N VAL A 113 -11.12 8.41 -16.73
CA VAL A 113 -12.22 9.38 -16.62
C VAL A 113 -12.56 9.53 -15.14
N GLN A 114 -12.48 10.77 -14.64
CA GLN A 114 -12.81 11.10 -13.26
C GLN A 114 -13.97 12.09 -13.22
N ILE A 115 -14.96 11.83 -12.35
CA ILE A 115 -16.07 12.73 -12.04
C ILE A 115 -16.11 12.91 -10.53
N VAL A 116 -16.11 14.16 -10.07
CA VAL A 116 -16.14 14.52 -8.64
C VAL A 116 -17.38 15.35 -8.38
N ILE A 117 -18.16 14.95 -7.36
CA ILE A 117 -19.34 15.66 -6.90
C ILE A 117 -19.16 15.89 -5.40
N ASP A 118 -19.13 17.15 -4.99
CA ASP A 118 -19.05 17.54 -3.57
C ASP A 118 -20.35 18.21 -3.15
N GLU A 119 -21.07 17.60 -2.22
CA GLU A 119 -22.34 18.07 -1.67
C GLU A 119 -22.22 18.29 -0.15
N GLN A 120 -21.39 19.27 0.27
CA GLN A 120 -21.30 19.73 1.68
C GLN A 120 -21.19 18.59 2.71
N GLY A 121 -20.07 17.89 2.67
CA GLY A 121 -19.78 16.78 3.59
C GLY A 121 -19.99 15.39 2.99
N ILE A 122 -20.39 15.34 1.72
CA ILE A 122 -20.48 14.11 0.93
C ILE A 122 -19.67 14.32 -0.35
N LEU A 123 -18.56 13.61 -0.47
CA LEU A 123 -17.70 13.66 -1.64
C LEU A 123 -17.85 12.34 -2.41
N ASP A 124 -18.51 12.37 -3.55
CA ASP A 124 -18.60 11.25 -4.48
C ASP A 124 -17.52 11.36 -5.57
N ILE A 125 -16.64 10.38 -5.64
CA ILE A 125 -15.55 10.28 -6.62
C ILE A 125 -15.81 9.07 -7.49
N PHE A 126 -16.03 9.30 -8.79
CA PHE A 126 -16.18 8.25 -9.79
C PHE A 126 -14.92 8.21 -10.64
N ILE A 127 -14.29 7.04 -10.76
CA ILE A 127 -13.11 6.82 -11.58
C ILE A 127 -13.37 5.63 -12.49
N TYR A 128 -13.09 5.78 -13.79
CA TYR A 128 -13.24 4.74 -14.80
C TYR A 128 -12.00 4.63 -15.65
N LEU A 129 -11.43 3.43 -15.75
CA LEU A 129 -10.42 3.13 -16.76
C LEU A 129 -11.09 3.12 -18.14
N LEU A 130 -10.43 3.77 -19.10
CA LEU A 130 -10.82 3.62 -20.49
C LEU A 130 -10.20 2.34 -21.04
N PRO A 131 -10.94 1.56 -21.85
CA PRO A 131 -10.42 0.38 -22.50
C PRO A 131 -9.14 0.74 -23.28
N ASP A 132 -8.09 -0.02 -23.08
CA ASP A 132 -6.86 0.06 -23.88
C ASP A 132 -6.65 -1.22 -24.68
N THR A 133 -5.55 -1.28 -25.42
CA THR A 133 -5.26 -2.44 -26.29
C THR A 133 -4.68 -3.63 -25.52
N GLU A 134 -4.29 -3.46 -24.25
CA GLU A 134 -3.55 -4.46 -23.50
C GLU A 134 -4.34 -5.02 -22.30
N SER A 135 -5.04 -4.19 -21.55
CA SER A 135 -5.91 -4.65 -20.45
C SER A 135 -7.03 -3.65 -20.12
N ASP A 136 -8.20 -4.17 -19.82
CA ASP A 136 -9.35 -3.38 -19.37
C ASP A 136 -9.37 -3.19 -17.83
N GLU A 137 -8.34 -3.66 -17.12
CA GLU A 137 -8.22 -3.65 -15.66
C GLU A 137 -6.78 -3.33 -15.23
N ASN A 138 -6.60 -2.78 -14.03
CA ASN A 138 -5.30 -2.69 -13.40
C ASN A 138 -4.84 -4.05 -12.81
N GLU A 139 -3.59 -4.14 -12.37
CA GLU A 139 -3.04 -5.37 -11.78
C GLU A 139 -3.61 -5.68 -10.38
N GLY A 140 -4.35 -4.76 -9.77
CA GLY A 140 -4.76 -4.84 -8.38
C GLY A 140 -3.58 -4.61 -7.42
N GLY A 141 -3.77 -4.90 -6.13
CA GLY A 141 -2.69 -4.80 -5.13
C GLY A 141 -2.94 -3.74 -4.05
N THR A 142 -1.85 -3.13 -3.56
CA THR A 142 -1.87 -2.09 -2.53
C THR A 142 -1.35 -0.78 -3.12
N TRP A 143 -2.25 0.15 -3.42
CA TRP A 143 -1.96 1.39 -4.13
C TRP A 143 -2.95 2.50 -3.75
N PRO A 144 -2.56 3.78 -3.89
CA PRO A 144 -3.50 4.89 -3.80
C PRO A 144 -4.47 4.88 -5.00
N LEU A 145 -5.76 5.06 -4.70
CA LEU A 145 -6.83 5.15 -5.70
C LEU A 145 -7.04 6.60 -6.14
N ALA A 146 -7.01 7.52 -5.18
CA ALA A 146 -7.18 8.95 -5.41
C ALA A 146 -6.54 9.76 -4.29
N THR A 147 -6.09 10.96 -4.60
CA THR A 147 -5.62 11.97 -3.65
C THR A 147 -6.62 13.11 -3.57
N ILE A 148 -7.06 13.44 -2.35
CA ILE A 148 -7.94 14.56 -2.04
C ILE A 148 -7.09 15.69 -1.46
N TYR A 149 -7.15 16.87 -2.07
CA TYR A 149 -6.55 18.11 -1.56
C TYR A 149 -7.61 18.89 -0.81
N MET A 150 -7.28 19.35 0.38
CA MET A 150 -8.20 19.97 1.32
C MET A 150 -7.56 21.18 1.99
N HIS A 151 -8.41 22.10 2.47
CA HIS A 151 -7.97 23.15 3.38
C HIS A 151 -8.92 23.26 4.59
N PRO A 152 -8.38 23.65 5.76
CA PRO A 152 -9.18 23.88 6.96
C PRO A 152 -10.02 25.15 6.84
N VAL A 153 -11.21 25.14 7.43
CA VAL A 153 -12.09 26.33 7.55
C VAL A 153 -12.46 26.64 9.00
N SER A 154 -12.26 25.72 9.92
CA SER A 154 -12.35 25.94 11.37
C SER A 154 -11.39 25.06 12.14
N THR A 155 -11.00 25.49 13.34
CA THR A 155 -10.20 24.68 14.27
C THR A 155 -11.06 23.59 14.91
N GLY A 156 -10.43 22.46 15.24
CA GLY A 156 -11.06 21.32 15.90
C GLY A 156 -10.72 19.99 15.22
N GLU A 157 -11.39 18.93 15.66
CA GLU A 157 -11.23 17.58 15.16
C GLU A 157 -12.33 17.26 14.14
N SER A 158 -11.98 16.58 13.06
CA SER A 158 -12.89 16.10 12.02
C SER A 158 -12.53 14.67 11.63
N GLU A 159 -13.52 13.86 11.29
CA GLU A 159 -13.36 12.47 10.87
C GLU A 159 -13.63 12.33 9.39
N LEU A 160 -12.84 11.47 8.71
CA LEU A 160 -13.06 11.03 7.35
C LEU A 160 -13.57 9.58 7.37
N LEU A 161 -14.68 9.32 6.70
CA LEU A 161 -15.30 8.01 6.65
C LEU A 161 -15.65 7.63 5.21
N PHE A 162 -15.63 6.32 4.92
CA PHE A 162 -16.23 5.81 3.68
C PHE A 162 -17.75 5.64 3.88
N GLY A 163 -18.52 6.16 2.94
CA GLY A 163 -19.96 6.01 2.90
C GLY A 163 -20.41 4.67 2.29
N GLU A 164 -21.70 4.38 2.44
CA GLU A 164 -22.32 3.10 2.04
C GLU A 164 -22.30 2.84 0.53
N ASN A 165 -22.16 3.89 -0.28
CA ASN A 165 -22.11 3.78 -1.74
C ASN A 165 -20.73 3.38 -2.28
N THR A 166 -19.71 3.32 -1.42
CA THR A 166 -18.33 2.97 -1.81
C THR A 166 -18.28 1.56 -2.39
N ARG A 167 -17.82 1.46 -3.65
CA ARG A 167 -17.73 0.18 -4.37
C ARG A 167 -16.71 0.25 -5.49
N LEU A 168 -16.12 -0.90 -5.82
CA LEU A 168 -15.29 -1.10 -7.00
C LEU A 168 -15.91 -2.14 -7.93
N ARG A 169 -15.65 -2.02 -9.23
CA ARG A 169 -16.09 -2.93 -10.27
C ARG A 169 -14.92 -3.36 -11.14
N ASP A 170 -14.90 -4.63 -11.51
CA ASP A 170 -13.97 -5.15 -12.52
C ASP A 170 -14.42 -4.85 -13.96
N ALA A 171 -13.66 -5.24 -14.97
CA ALA A 171 -13.98 -5.03 -16.39
C ALA A 171 -15.25 -5.75 -16.84
N ASN A 172 -15.68 -6.80 -16.15
CA ASN A 172 -16.96 -7.49 -16.40
C ASN A 172 -18.14 -6.84 -15.70
N ASN A 173 -17.90 -5.72 -14.99
CA ASN A 173 -18.87 -5.05 -14.13
C ASN A 173 -19.29 -5.89 -12.90
N ASP A 174 -18.48 -6.88 -12.53
CA ASP A 174 -18.68 -7.63 -11.29
C ASP A 174 -18.16 -6.84 -10.09
N SER A 175 -18.72 -7.10 -8.90
CA SER A 175 -18.31 -6.39 -7.68
C SER A 175 -16.96 -6.88 -7.20
N VAL A 176 -15.99 -5.97 -7.08
CA VAL A 176 -14.75 -6.22 -6.36
C VAL A 176 -15.01 -6.11 -4.87
N ARG A 177 -14.74 -7.19 -4.13
CA ARG A 177 -15.04 -7.26 -2.71
C ARG A 177 -14.13 -6.35 -1.91
N ILE A 178 -14.72 -5.58 -1.00
CA ILE A 178 -14.07 -4.85 0.09
C ILE A 178 -14.56 -5.47 1.39
N LYS A 179 -13.69 -5.74 2.36
CA LYS A 179 -14.05 -6.37 3.63
C LYS A 179 -14.10 -5.38 4.78
N SER A 180 -13.20 -4.40 4.77
CA SER A 180 -13.11 -3.40 5.84
C SER A 180 -12.80 -2.02 5.29
N PHE A 181 -13.14 -1.01 6.10
CA PHE A 181 -12.89 0.39 5.83
C PHE A 181 -12.18 1.00 7.05
N GLY A 182 -11.06 1.66 6.81
CA GLY A 182 -10.39 2.48 7.81
C GLY A 182 -10.93 3.90 7.78
N SER A 183 -10.93 4.58 8.93
CA SER A 183 -11.23 6.01 9.04
C SER A 183 -9.95 6.85 9.00
N GLY A 184 -10.12 8.15 8.74
CA GLY A 184 -9.08 9.16 8.86
C GLY A 184 -9.48 10.23 9.86
N PHE A 185 -8.50 10.88 10.49
CA PHE A 185 -8.71 11.96 11.46
C PHE A 185 -7.92 13.20 11.06
N ILE A 186 -8.55 14.36 11.15
CA ILE A 186 -7.96 15.66 10.89
C ILE A 186 -8.07 16.49 12.15
N ASN A 187 -6.96 16.99 12.64
CA ASN A 187 -6.87 17.89 13.78
C ASN A 187 -6.33 19.24 13.28
N VAL A 188 -7.13 20.29 13.42
CA VAL A 188 -6.81 21.66 13.01
C VAL A 188 -6.55 22.52 14.24
N GLU A 189 -5.33 23.07 14.39
CA GLU A 189 -4.89 23.96 15.46
C GLU A 189 -4.99 25.43 15.10
#